data_ef31db74961e6e5820624596ffee3fca
#
_entry.id   ef31db74961e6e5820624596ffee3fca
#
_cell.length_a   1.000
_cell.length_b   1.000
_cell.length_c   1.000
_cell.angle_alpha   90.00
_cell.angle_beta   90.00
_cell.angle_gamma   90.00
#
_symmetry.space_group_name_H-M   'P 1'
#
loop_
_entity.id
_entity.type
_entity.pdbx_description
1 polymer ?
#
loop_
_entity_poly.entity_id
_entity_poly.type
_entity_poly.pdbx_seq_one_letter_code
_entity_poly.pdbx_strand_id
1 'polypeptide(L)'
;MNFNQINKVMNALNLGEVIGEPVEVKGGLLHKMFRVCTLSGSYAVKVLNSEIMKRPTALKNTINSEKIAALFANSIPVVAALTVDGKQIHEKDGCYYMVFNWIDGKSIFAPDIYEMHCANIGDILGKMHSLNIIVNGVVPEEAETSLYEWEKYLQLAKGQGITDKTWMEQYEKSLNDIIEWNKQVCEAQEVLVQNQVISHRDLDPKNVMWNNDDPFLIDWEAAGYVNPYQELLEVINYWADDGKGNLDKSYFDAIVKAYGKHMNLA
;
A
#
# COMPACT_ATOMS: atom_id res chain seq x y z
N MET A 1 5.38 5.58 -22.56
CA MET A 1 4.37 6.63 -22.77
C MET A 1 5.08 7.86 -23.29
N ASN A 2 4.52 8.56 -24.26
CA ASN A 2 5.12 9.78 -24.77
C ASN A 2 4.34 11.01 -24.26
N PHE A 3 4.97 12.19 -24.36
CA PHE A 3 4.40 13.48 -23.97
C PHE A 3 2.98 13.71 -24.51
N ASN A 4 2.75 13.36 -25.79
CA ASN A 4 1.44 13.53 -26.42
C ASN A 4 0.31 12.74 -25.78
N GLN A 5 0.60 11.57 -25.21
CA GLN A 5 -0.40 10.75 -24.52
C GLN A 5 -0.79 11.36 -23.17
N ILE A 6 0.19 11.84 -22.39
CA ILE A 6 -0.07 12.52 -21.11
C ILE A 6 -0.89 13.79 -21.37
N ASN A 7 -0.49 14.61 -22.34
CA ASN A 7 -1.20 15.83 -22.69
C ASN A 7 -2.67 15.56 -23.07
N LYS A 8 -2.92 14.50 -23.84
CA LYS A 8 -4.30 14.07 -24.17
C LYS A 8 -5.10 13.67 -22.93
N VAL A 9 -4.48 13.01 -21.96
CA VAL A 9 -5.14 12.63 -20.69
C VAL A 9 -5.46 13.90 -19.89
N MET A 10 -4.51 14.78 -19.66
CA MET A 10 -4.72 16.01 -18.89
C MET A 10 -5.80 16.90 -19.51
N ASN A 11 -5.80 17.06 -20.83
CA ASN A 11 -6.83 17.81 -21.55
C ASN A 11 -8.21 17.14 -21.45
N ALA A 12 -8.29 15.82 -21.63
CA ALA A 12 -9.55 15.07 -21.50
C ALA A 12 -10.16 15.17 -20.08
N LEU A 13 -9.32 15.34 -19.06
CA LEU A 13 -9.74 15.51 -17.68
C LEU A 13 -9.95 16.98 -17.27
N ASN A 14 -9.78 17.93 -18.19
CA ASN A 14 -9.88 19.37 -17.94
C ASN A 14 -8.94 19.86 -16.82
N LEU A 15 -7.74 19.27 -16.71
CA LEU A 15 -6.74 19.60 -15.69
C LEU A 15 -5.73 20.66 -16.16
N GLY A 16 -6.03 21.32 -17.26
CA GLY A 16 -5.23 22.40 -17.84
C GLY A 16 -4.20 21.93 -18.86
N GLU A 17 -3.65 22.89 -19.59
CA GLU A 17 -2.59 22.68 -20.57
C GLU A 17 -1.28 22.30 -19.88
N VAL A 18 -0.60 21.26 -20.38
CA VAL A 18 0.66 20.79 -19.82
C VAL A 18 1.78 21.77 -20.13
N ILE A 19 2.52 22.15 -19.10
CA ILE A 19 3.69 23.05 -19.17
C ILE A 19 4.96 22.21 -19.04
N GLY A 20 5.83 22.31 -20.03
CA GLY A 20 7.10 21.57 -20.04
C GLY A 20 6.90 20.07 -20.28
N GLU A 21 7.94 19.28 -20.04
CA GLU A 21 7.90 17.83 -20.22
C GLU A 21 7.50 17.11 -18.92
N PRO A 22 6.65 16.08 -18.98
CA PRO A 22 6.39 15.21 -17.84
C PRO A 22 7.66 14.53 -17.35
N VAL A 23 7.90 14.56 -16.05
CA VAL A 23 9.07 13.95 -15.41
C VAL A 23 8.70 12.62 -14.82
N GLU A 24 9.35 11.53 -15.26
CA GLU A 24 9.14 10.20 -14.68
C GLU A 24 9.66 10.16 -13.23
N VAL A 25 8.79 9.75 -12.30
CA VAL A 25 9.12 9.58 -10.88
C VAL A 25 9.57 8.15 -10.65
N LYS A 26 10.80 8.00 -10.15
CA LYS A 26 11.36 6.69 -9.82
C LYS A 26 10.80 6.19 -8.48
N GLY A 27 10.63 4.87 -8.34
CA GLY A 27 10.22 4.22 -7.08
C GLY A 27 8.99 3.31 -7.19
N GLY A 28 8.17 3.44 -8.23
CA GLY A 28 7.08 2.48 -8.49
C GLY A 28 7.59 1.19 -9.11
N LEU A 29 7.34 0.03 -8.46
CA LEU A 29 7.76 -1.28 -8.97
C LEU A 29 6.83 -1.79 -10.09
N LEU A 30 5.54 -1.54 -9.97
CA LEU A 30 4.51 -2.14 -10.82
C LEU A 30 3.98 -1.19 -11.90
N HIS A 31 3.84 0.08 -11.58
CA HIS A 31 3.24 1.11 -12.43
C HIS A 31 4.22 2.25 -12.72
N LYS A 32 3.99 2.99 -13.79
CA LYS A 32 4.79 4.18 -14.08
C LYS A 32 4.12 5.42 -13.48
N MET A 33 4.90 6.27 -12.87
CA MET A 33 4.44 7.52 -12.29
C MET A 33 5.13 8.70 -12.98
N PHE A 34 4.37 9.76 -13.30
CA PHE A 34 4.92 10.99 -13.90
C PHE A 34 4.46 12.20 -13.09
N ARG A 35 5.37 13.11 -12.79
CA ARG A 35 5.02 14.47 -12.39
C ARG A 35 4.67 15.27 -13.64
N VAL A 36 3.51 15.89 -13.61
CA VAL A 36 2.98 16.71 -14.72
C VAL A 36 2.60 18.07 -14.17
N CYS A 37 3.19 19.12 -14.74
CA CYS A 37 2.81 20.49 -14.43
C CYS A 37 1.85 21.01 -15.51
N THR A 38 0.80 21.70 -15.10
CA THR A 38 -0.15 22.37 -15.98
C THR A 38 -0.35 23.83 -15.55
N LEU A 39 -1.08 24.60 -16.34
CA LEU A 39 -1.49 25.96 -15.95
C LEU A 39 -2.38 25.97 -14.70
N SER A 40 -3.05 24.86 -14.38
CA SER A 40 -3.95 24.73 -13.24
C SER A 40 -3.30 24.16 -11.98
N GLY A 41 -2.10 23.56 -12.07
CA GLY A 41 -1.41 22.96 -10.93
C GLY A 41 -0.42 21.88 -11.31
N SER A 42 0.12 21.20 -10.29
CA SER A 42 0.99 20.02 -10.45
C SER A 42 0.25 18.75 -10.07
N TYR A 43 0.47 17.69 -10.84
CA TYR A 43 -0.22 16.41 -10.69
C TYR A 43 0.75 15.23 -10.75
N ALA A 44 0.38 14.13 -10.10
CA ALA A 44 1.00 12.83 -10.29
C ALA A 44 0.09 11.98 -11.19
N VAL A 45 0.61 11.55 -12.35
CA VAL A 45 -0.12 10.69 -13.29
C VAL A 45 0.43 9.28 -13.18
N LYS A 46 -0.38 8.36 -12.64
CA LYS A 46 -0.08 6.92 -12.54
C LYS A 46 -0.59 6.22 -13.79
N VAL A 47 0.31 5.60 -14.53
CA VAL A 47 0.01 4.77 -15.71
C VAL A 47 -0.01 3.33 -15.28
N LEU A 48 -1.19 2.71 -15.31
CA LEU A 48 -1.34 1.33 -14.87
C LEU A 48 -0.67 0.37 -15.86
N ASN A 49 0.05 -0.60 -15.34
CA ASN A 49 0.77 -1.59 -16.13
C ASN A 49 -0.23 -2.47 -16.89
N SER A 50 -0.13 -2.46 -18.22
CA SER A 50 -1.06 -3.20 -19.11
C SER A 50 -1.07 -4.70 -18.84
N GLU A 51 0.06 -5.30 -18.45
CA GLU A 51 0.10 -6.74 -18.15
C GLU A 51 -0.64 -7.07 -16.85
N ILE A 52 -0.59 -6.19 -15.85
CA ILE A 52 -1.38 -6.32 -14.62
C ILE A 52 -2.86 -6.13 -14.93
N MET A 53 -3.21 -5.12 -15.73
CA MET A 53 -4.60 -4.80 -16.07
C MET A 53 -5.29 -5.86 -16.93
N LYS A 54 -4.54 -6.80 -17.52
CA LYS A 54 -5.12 -7.99 -18.18
C LYS A 54 -5.68 -9.04 -17.22
N ARG A 55 -5.32 -8.98 -15.92
CA ARG A 55 -5.84 -9.91 -14.92
C ARG A 55 -7.33 -9.67 -14.71
N PRO A 56 -8.18 -10.72 -14.63
CA PRO A 56 -9.65 -10.57 -14.59
C PRO A 56 -10.18 -9.65 -13.49
N THR A 57 -9.50 -9.59 -12.35
CA THR A 57 -9.92 -8.80 -11.17
C THR A 57 -9.23 -7.44 -11.06
N ALA A 58 -8.19 -7.17 -11.86
CA ALA A 58 -7.33 -6.00 -11.66
C ALA A 58 -8.10 -4.67 -11.67
N LEU A 59 -8.90 -4.43 -12.72
CA LEU A 59 -9.67 -3.20 -12.83
C LEU A 59 -10.69 -3.04 -11.69
N LYS A 60 -11.39 -4.12 -11.32
CA LYS A 60 -12.34 -4.12 -10.21
C LYS A 60 -11.63 -3.80 -8.89
N ASN A 61 -10.49 -4.42 -8.64
CA ASN A 61 -9.71 -4.20 -7.42
C ASN A 61 -9.21 -2.75 -7.33
N THR A 62 -8.66 -2.21 -8.43
CA THR A 62 -8.23 -0.81 -8.49
C THR A 62 -9.40 0.17 -8.26
N ILE A 63 -10.58 -0.09 -8.83
CA ILE A 63 -11.77 0.73 -8.59
C ILE A 63 -12.18 0.68 -7.11
N ASN A 64 -12.13 -0.50 -6.49
CA ASN A 64 -12.52 -0.67 -5.10
C ASN A 64 -11.52 0.01 -4.15
N SER A 65 -10.21 -0.12 -4.40
CA SER A 65 -9.18 0.54 -3.58
C SER A 65 -9.30 2.07 -3.64
N GLU A 66 -9.58 2.64 -4.79
CA GLU A 66 -9.78 4.09 -4.90
C GLU A 66 -11.09 4.57 -4.23
N LYS A 67 -12.15 3.76 -4.24
CA LYS A 67 -13.36 4.06 -3.45
C LYS A 67 -13.05 4.07 -1.95
N ILE A 68 -12.25 3.13 -1.47
CA ILE A 68 -11.79 3.08 -0.08
C ILE A 68 -11.00 4.35 0.25
N ALA A 69 -10.00 4.67 -0.57
CA ALA A 69 -9.16 5.87 -0.40
C ALA A 69 -10.01 7.16 -0.34
N ALA A 70 -10.96 7.31 -1.27
CA ALA A 70 -11.84 8.48 -1.32
C ALA A 70 -12.74 8.61 -0.08
N LEU A 71 -13.21 7.50 0.50
CA LEU A 71 -14.00 7.53 1.73
C LEU A 71 -13.15 7.95 2.93
N PHE A 72 -11.94 7.43 3.06
CA PHE A 72 -11.04 7.79 4.14
C PHE A 72 -10.52 9.22 4.04
N ALA A 73 -10.43 9.80 2.84
CA ALA A 73 -9.96 11.18 2.62
C ALA A 73 -10.78 12.25 3.38
N ASN A 74 -12.00 11.92 3.81
CA ASN A 74 -12.82 12.81 4.63
C ASN A 74 -12.39 12.85 6.11
N SER A 75 -11.54 11.92 6.54
CA SER A 75 -11.24 11.72 7.97
C SER A 75 -9.75 11.65 8.30
N ILE A 76 -8.93 11.19 7.36
CA ILE A 76 -7.49 11.04 7.50
C ILE A 76 -6.76 11.59 6.25
N PRO A 77 -5.46 11.87 6.32
CA PRO A 77 -4.70 12.50 5.24
C PRO A 77 -4.39 11.53 4.08
N VAL A 78 -5.35 11.34 3.19
CA VAL A 78 -5.26 10.46 2.02
C VAL A 78 -4.99 11.24 0.74
N VAL A 79 -4.10 10.75 -0.09
CA VAL A 79 -3.95 11.18 -1.48
C VAL A 79 -4.77 10.25 -2.37
N ALA A 80 -6.05 10.57 -2.54
CA ALA A 80 -6.96 9.82 -3.41
C ALA A 80 -6.85 10.30 -4.87
N ALA A 81 -7.13 9.40 -5.82
CA ALA A 81 -7.21 9.79 -7.23
C ALA A 81 -8.34 10.81 -7.47
N LEU A 82 -8.06 11.78 -8.34
CA LEU A 82 -9.04 12.78 -8.74
C LEU A 82 -10.23 12.14 -9.43
N THR A 83 -11.42 12.51 -9.00
CA THR A 83 -12.67 12.06 -9.63
C THR A 83 -13.05 13.04 -10.73
N VAL A 84 -13.06 12.58 -11.98
CA VAL A 84 -13.53 13.34 -13.14
C VAL A 84 -14.64 12.56 -13.83
N ASP A 85 -15.75 13.21 -14.10
CA ASP A 85 -16.96 12.58 -14.66
C ASP A 85 -17.42 11.31 -13.88
N GLY A 86 -17.28 11.36 -12.54
CA GLY A 86 -17.64 10.27 -11.63
C GLY A 86 -16.69 9.07 -11.65
N LYS A 87 -15.51 9.18 -12.27
CA LYS A 87 -14.50 8.13 -12.37
C LYS A 87 -13.16 8.59 -11.82
N GLN A 88 -12.44 7.69 -11.18
CA GLN A 88 -11.05 7.87 -10.72
C GLN A 88 -10.04 7.20 -11.66
N ILE A 89 -10.48 6.19 -12.41
CA ILE A 89 -9.67 5.48 -13.39
C ILE A 89 -10.16 5.83 -14.77
N HIS A 90 -9.26 6.29 -15.62
CA HIS A 90 -9.53 6.74 -16.96
C HIS A 90 -8.82 5.87 -17.97
N GLU A 91 -9.50 5.55 -19.06
CA GLU A 91 -8.94 4.80 -20.18
C GLU A 91 -8.72 5.73 -21.38
N LYS A 92 -7.54 5.65 -21.97
CA LYS A 92 -7.20 6.35 -23.21
C LYS A 92 -6.23 5.54 -24.04
N ASP A 93 -6.55 5.35 -25.30
CA ASP A 93 -5.72 4.62 -26.27
C ASP A 93 -5.30 3.20 -25.74
N GLY A 94 -6.22 2.48 -25.06
CA GLY A 94 -5.99 1.15 -24.49
C GLY A 94 -5.13 1.13 -23.22
N CYS A 95 -4.84 2.28 -22.62
CA CYS A 95 -4.11 2.39 -21.35
C CYS A 95 -4.99 2.97 -20.26
N TYR A 96 -4.79 2.50 -19.02
CA TYR A 96 -5.49 3.02 -17.84
C TYR A 96 -4.61 4.00 -17.08
N TYR A 97 -5.24 5.05 -16.58
CA TYR A 97 -4.58 6.16 -15.87
C TYR A 97 -5.34 6.54 -14.61
N MET A 98 -4.59 6.98 -13.62
CA MET A 98 -5.09 7.67 -12.44
C MET A 98 -4.32 8.97 -12.27
N VAL A 99 -4.98 10.02 -11.81
CA VAL A 99 -4.36 11.33 -11.60
C VAL A 99 -4.59 11.75 -10.16
N PHE A 100 -3.52 12.20 -9.52
CA PHE A 100 -3.53 12.67 -8.14
C PHE A 100 -3.01 14.11 -8.08
N ASN A 101 -3.39 14.85 -7.06
CA ASN A 101 -2.69 16.09 -6.75
C ASN A 101 -1.23 15.77 -6.40
N TRP A 102 -0.31 16.60 -6.88
CA TRP A 102 1.10 16.46 -6.52
C TRP A 102 1.33 16.87 -5.07
N ILE A 103 2.04 16.06 -4.32
CA ILE A 103 2.49 16.37 -2.96
C ILE A 103 3.99 16.66 -2.99
N ASP A 104 4.38 17.87 -2.53
CA ASP A 104 5.78 18.22 -2.33
C ASP A 104 6.28 17.67 -0.99
N GLY A 105 6.48 16.38 -0.95
CA GLY A 105 6.89 15.62 0.21
C GLY A 105 7.86 14.50 -0.15
N LYS A 106 8.33 13.79 0.85
CA LYS A 106 9.18 12.61 0.70
C LYS A 106 8.79 11.53 1.70
N SER A 107 8.96 10.28 1.34
CA SER A 107 8.93 9.18 2.31
C SER A 107 10.19 9.24 3.19
N ILE A 108 10.04 8.88 4.45
CA ILE A 108 11.14 8.82 5.43
C ILE A 108 11.34 7.37 5.87
N PHE A 109 12.58 7.02 6.17
CA PHE A 109 12.98 5.68 6.58
C PHE A 109 13.92 5.77 7.77
N ALA A 110 14.15 4.67 8.47
CA ALA A 110 15.19 4.63 9.49
C ALA A 110 16.55 5.05 8.88
N PRO A 111 17.38 5.87 9.55
CA PRO A 111 17.22 6.34 10.93
C PRO A 111 16.45 7.68 11.09
N ASP A 112 15.82 8.20 10.02
CA ASP A 112 15.15 9.51 10.03
C ASP A 112 13.69 9.43 10.55
N ILE A 113 13.22 8.24 10.96
CA ILE A 113 11.96 8.06 11.69
C ILE A 113 12.16 8.50 13.14
N TYR A 114 11.20 9.24 13.68
CA TYR A 114 11.18 9.70 15.06
C TYR A 114 9.86 9.34 15.74
N GLU A 115 9.82 9.38 17.07
CA GLU A 115 8.63 9.10 17.89
C GLU A 115 7.36 9.86 17.44
N MET A 116 7.52 11.10 16.99
CA MET A 116 6.41 11.90 16.44
C MET A 116 5.78 11.27 15.20
N HIS A 117 6.59 10.72 14.28
CA HIS A 117 6.07 10.02 13.10
C HIS A 117 5.30 8.76 13.52
N CYS A 118 5.86 7.99 14.44
CA CYS A 118 5.23 6.80 15.00
C CYS A 118 3.88 7.11 15.67
N ALA A 119 3.82 8.18 16.44
CA ALA A 119 2.59 8.64 17.08
C ALA A 119 1.52 9.05 16.03
N ASN A 120 1.91 9.78 14.98
CA ASN A 120 1.00 10.15 13.90
C ASN A 120 0.44 8.92 13.17
N ILE A 121 1.30 7.96 12.86
CA ILE A 121 0.87 6.71 12.19
C ILE A 121 -0.06 5.90 13.08
N GLY A 122 0.23 5.78 14.38
CA GLY A 122 -0.67 5.11 15.32
C GLY A 122 -2.04 5.79 15.43
N ASP A 123 -2.08 7.11 15.46
CA ASP A 123 -3.34 7.89 15.49
C ASP A 123 -4.15 7.69 14.20
N ILE A 124 -3.50 7.77 13.04
CA ILE A 124 -4.14 7.56 11.72
C ILE A 124 -4.68 6.14 11.60
N LEU A 125 -3.89 5.12 11.93
CA LEU A 125 -4.31 3.72 11.87
C LEU A 125 -5.49 3.45 12.80
N GLY A 126 -5.40 3.89 14.06
CA GLY A 126 -6.48 3.74 15.02
C GLY A 126 -7.77 4.43 14.57
N LYS A 127 -7.67 5.63 14.04
CA LYS A 127 -8.80 6.36 13.47
C LYS A 127 -9.38 5.64 12.26
N MET A 128 -8.55 5.12 11.36
CA MET A 128 -8.97 4.35 10.18
C MET A 128 -9.77 3.11 10.59
N HIS A 129 -9.27 2.33 11.54
CA HIS A 129 -9.95 1.12 12.04
C HIS A 129 -11.27 1.45 12.77
N SER A 130 -11.30 2.54 13.54
CA SER A 130 -12.49 2.92 14.31
C SER A 130 -13.66 3.38 13.44
N LEU A 131 -13.40 3.84 12.21
CA LEU A 131 -14.44 4.28 11.28
C LEU A 131 -15.30 3.13 10.76
N ASN A 132 -14.78 1.90 10.77
CA ASN A 132 -15.47 0.68 10.36
C ASN A 132 -16.32 0.86 9.08
N ILE A 133 -15.70 1.46 8.04
CA ILE A 133 -16.41 1.76 6.79
C ILE A 133 -16.84 0.50 6.05
N ILE A 134 -17.93 0.62 5.29
CA ILE A 134 -18.40 -0.44 4.40
C ILE A 134 -18.35 0.09 2.97
N VAL A 135 -17.76 -0.68 2.06
CA VAL A 135 -17.63 -0.33 0.65
C VAL A 135 -18.33 -1.38 -0.21
N ASN A 136 -19.30 -0.94 -0.99
CA ASN A 136 -20.03 -1.84 -1.88
C ASN A 136 -19.10 -2.48 -2.91
N GLY A 137 -19.09 -3.81 -2.97
CA GLY A 137 -18.25 -4.59 -3.87
C GLY A 137 -16.90 -5.02 -3.29
N VAL A 138 -16.58 -4.61 -2.04
CA VAL A 138 -15.49 -5.13 -1.23
C VAL A 138 -16.07 -6.12 -0.24
N VAL A 139 -15.51 -7.31 -0.17
CA VAL A 139 -15.98 -8.40 0.70
C VAL A 139 -14.90 -8.76 1.72
N PRO A 140 -15.27 -9.19 2.93
CA PRO A 140 -14.30 -9.69 3.90
C PRO A 140 -13.46 -10.83 3.34
N GLU A 141 -12.23 -10.93 3.82
CA GLU A 141 -11.32 -12.03 3.49
C GLU A 141 -11.82 -13.33 4.15
N GLU A 142 -11.68 -14.43 3.43
CA GLU A 142 -11.87 -15.77 3.97
C GLU A 142 -10.53 -16.28 4.55
N ALA A 143 -10.62 -17.20 5.51
CA ALA A 143 -9.40 -17.76 6.09
C ALA A 143 -8.60 -18.55 5.04
N GLU A 144 -7.36 -18.17 4.82
CA GLU A 144 -6.42 -18.94 3.99
C GLU A 144 -5.85 -20.07 4.86
N THR A 145 -6.36 -21.27 4.65
CA THR A 145 -5.97 -22.46 5.41
C THR A 145 -5.10 -23.43 4.60
N SER A 146 -4.70 -23.04 3.40
CA SER A 146 -3.86 -23.86 2.52
C SER A 146 -2.43 -23.93 3.06
N LEU A 147 -1.95 -25.14 3.24
CA LEU A 147 -0.53 -25.38 3.50
C LEU A 147 0.24 -25.37 2.19
N TYR A 148 1.19 -24.47 2.07
CA TYR A 148 2.02 -24.36 0.89
C TYR A 148 3.05 -25.48 0.83
N GLU A 149 3.33 -26.01 -0.37
CA GLU A 149 4.36 -27.03 -0.63
C GLU A 149 5.77 -26.37 -0.67
N TRP A 150 6.25 -25.90 0.49
CA TRP A 150 7.51 -25.15 0.57
C TRP A 150 8.73 -25.92 0.03
N GLU A 151 8.78 -27.25 0.21
CA GLU A 151 9.83 -28.12 -0.33
C GLU A 151 9.92 -28.05 -1.86
N LYS A 152 8.79 -27.86 -2.53
CA LYS A 152 8.71 -27.78 -4.00
C LYS A 152 9.51 -26.62 -4.58
N TYR A 153 9.56 -25.48 -3.89
CA TYR A 153 10.34 -24.33 -4.34
C TYR A 153 11.84 -24.63 -4.37
N LEU A 154 12.35 -25.36 -3.40
CA LEU A 154 13.74 -25.82 -3.40
C LEU A 154 14.02 -26.81 -4.53
N GLN A 155 13.09 -27.74 -4.78
CA GLN A 155 13.22 -28.70 -5.90
C GLN A 155 13.18 -27.99 -7.25
N LEU A 156 12.29 -27.00 -7.44
CA LEU A 156 12.22 -26.19 -8.66
C LEU A 156 13.52 -25.42 -8.90
N ALA A 157 14.07 -24.79 -7.87
CA ALA A 157 15.32 -24.06 -7.95
C ALA A 157 16.49 -24.97 -8.37
N LYS A 158 16.61 -26.16 -7.76
CA LYS A 158 17.59 -27.18 -8.13
C LYS A 158 17.41 -27.65 -9.59
N GLY A 159 16.15 -27.83 -10.01
CA GLY A 159 15.83 -28.29 -11.38
C GLY A 159 16.07 -27.24 -12.47
N GLN A 160 16.00 -25.96 -12.13
CA GLN A 160 16.25 -24.84 -13.07
C GLN A 160 17.73 -24.48 -13.19
N GLY A 161 18.63 -25.20 -12.54
CA GLY A 161 20.08 -24.95 -12.62
C GLY A 161 20.53 -23.65 -11.96
N ILE A 162 19.74 -23.15 -10.97
CA ILE A 162 20.13 -21.98 -10.19
C ILE A 162 21.42 -22.31 -9.44
N THR A 163 22.47 -21.50 -9.65
CA THR A 163 23.81 -21.74 -9.14
C THR A 163 24.14 -21.04 -7.83
N ASP A 164 23.32 -20.10 -7.40
CA ASP A 164 23.48 -19.44 -6.09
C ASP A 164 23.11 -20.42 -4.99
N LYS A 165 24.15 -21.03 -4.40
CA LYS A 165 24.00 -22.02 -3.33
C LYS A 165 23.69 -21.38 -1.98
N THR A 166 24.05 -20.12 -1.77
CA THR A 166 23.99 -19.46 -0.45
C THR A 166 22.54 -19.35 0.03
N TRP A 167 21.64 -18.85 -0.82
CA TRP A 167 20.23 -18.74 -0.44
C TRP A 167 19.55 -20.10 -0.33
N MET A 168 19.91 -21.07 -1.18
CA MET A 168 19.34 -22.42 -1.13
C MET A 168 19.70 -23.13 0.17
N GLU A 169 20.96 -23.01 0.64
CA GLU A 169 21.40 -23.57 1.92
C GLU A 169 20.69 -22.93 3.10
N GLN A 170 20.48 -21.59 3.07
CA GLN A 170 19.72 -20.88 4.08
C GLN A 170 18.25 -21.29 4.06
N TYR A 171 17.64 -21.37 2.88
CA TYR A 171 16.27 -21.81 2.72
C TYR A 171 16.06 -23.24 3.25
N GLU A 172 16.96 -24.17 2.90
CA GLU A 172 16.91 -25.57 3.35
C GLU A 172 17.03 -25.69 4.88
N LYS A 173 17.88 -24.86 5.51
CA LYS A 173 18.00 -24.79 6.98
C LYS A 173 16.75 -24.26 7.66
N SER A 174 16.07 -23.30 7.04
CA SER A 174 14.85 -22.66 7.60
C SER A 174 13.55 -23.38 7.21
N LEU A 175 13.62 -24.43 6.38
CA LEU A 175 12.43 -25.04 5.79
C LEU A 175 11.44 -25.59 6.83
N ASN A 176 11.92 -26.23 7.88
CA ASN A 176 11.09 -26.75 8.94
C ASN A 176 10.38 -25.60 9.71
N ASP A 177 11.08 -24.48 9.96
CA ASP A 177 10.53 -23.32 10.62
C ASP A 177 9.45 -22.66 9.73
N ILE A 178 9.71 -22.56 8.43
CA ILE A 178 8.76 -22.01 7.45
C ILE A 178 7.48 -22.85 7.40
N ILE A 179 7.60 -24.16 7.39
CA ILE A 179 6.44 -25.07 7.41
C ILE A 179 5.64 -24.91 8.71
N GLU A 180 6.31 -24.84 9.85
CA GLU A 180 5.64 -24.65 11.13
C GLU A 180 4.97 -23.26 11.21
N TRP A 181 5.63 -22.20 10.77
CA TRP A 181 5.04 -20.85 10.70
C TRP A 181 3.82 -20.83 9.77
N ASN A 182 3.86 -21.49 8.61
CA ASN A 182 2.69 -21.56 7.73
C ASN A 182 1.50 -22.24 8.42
N LYS A 183 1.75 -23.31 9.17
CA LYS A 183 0.71 -23.98 9.94
C LYS A 183 0.11 -23.04 11.01
N GLN A 184 0.97 -22.37 11.78
CA GLN A 184 0.53 -21.41 12.80
C GLN A 184 -0.25 -20.25 12.19
N VAL A 185 0.15 -19.74 11.01
CA VAL A 185 -0.60 -18.71 10.28
C VAL A 185 -1.97 -19.22 9.87
N CYS A 186 -2.07 -20.43 9.31
CA CYS A 186 -3.37 -21.02 8.94
C CYS A 186 -4.30 -21.17 10.17
N GLU A 187 -3.79 -21.63 11.30
CA GLU A 187 -4.54 -21.73 12.55
C GLU A 187 -4.99 -20.35 13.06
N ALA A 188 -4.12 -19.34 12.98
CA ALA A 188 -4.45 -17.97 13.39
C ALA A 188 -5.50 -17.33 12.48
N GLN A 189 -5.46 -17.60 11.18
CA GLN A 189 -6.41 -17.03 10.21
C GLN A 189 -7.87 -17.34 10.55
N GLU A 190 -8.18 -18.54 11.07
CA GLU A 190 -9.54 -18.89 11.49
C GLU A 190 -10.09 -17.95 12.57
N VAL A 191 -9.23 -17.40 13.42
CA VAL A 191 -9.59 -16.42 14.45
C VAL A 191 -9.56 -15.00 13.90
N LEU A 192 -8.53 -14.65 13.14
CA LEU A 192 -8.31 -13.29 12.62
C LEU A 192 -9.43 -12.82 11.69
N VAL A 193 -9.97 -13.71 10.85
CA VAL A 193 -11.07 -13.35 9.94
C VAL A 193 -12.40 -13.08 10.65
N GLN A 194 -12.54 -13.41 11.93
CA GLN A 194 -13.77 -13.14 12.70
C GLN A 194 -13.94 -11.64 13.02
N ASN A 195 -12.87 -10.88 13.01
CA ASN A 195 -12.88 -9.44 13.29
C ASN A 195 -12.09 -8.70 12.21
N GLN A 196 -12.78 -8.15 11.23
CA GLN A 196 -12.16 -7.45 10.12
C GLN A 196 -12.74 -6.05 9.96
N VAL A 197 -11.87 -5.13 9.61
CA VAL A 197 -12.20 -3.75 9.21
C VAL A 197 -11.56 -3.46 7.85
N ILE A 198 -12.07 -2.50 7.10
CA ILE A 198 -11.40 -2.02 5.90
C ILE A 198 -10.26 -1.08 6.30
N SER A 199 -9.07 -1.31 5.74
CA SER A 199 -7.87 -0.54 6.01
C SER A 199 -6.96 -0.43 4.78
N HIS A 200 -5.79 0.20 4.96
CA HIS A 200 -4.78 0.39 3.93
C HIS A 200 -4.06 -0.92 3.54
N ARG A 201 -3.75 -1.76 4.51
CA ARG A 201 -3.08 -3.06 4.39
C ARG A 201 -1.62 -3.05 3.89
N ASP A 202 -1.05 -1.86 3.69
CA ASP A 202 0.36 -1.68 3.35
C ASP A 202 0.85 -0.31 3.85
N LEU A 203 0.61 -0.02 5.15
CA LEU A 203 1.00 1.25 5.77
C LEU A 203 2.49 1.24 6.17
N ASP A 204 3.33 0.94 5.21
CA ASP A 204 4.80 0.97 5.26
C ASP A 204 5.30 2.42 5.09
N PRO A 205 6.46 2.81 5.63
CA PRO A 205 7.07 4.12 5.42
C PRO A 205 7.16 4.58 3.96
N LYS A 206 7.31 3.67 3.00
CA LYS A 206 7.32 3.98 1.56
C LYS A 206 5.99 4.57 1.07
N ASN A 207 4.88 4.24 1.73
CA ASN A 207 3.52 4.62 1.37
C ASN A 207 3.00 5.83 2.18
N VAL A 208 3.89 6.51 2.90
CA VAL A 208 3.58 7.77 3.60
C VAL A 208 4.56 8.84 3.14
N MET A 209 4.05 9.87 2.50
CA MET A 209 4.83 11.06 2.15
C MET A 209 4.67 12.11 3.25
N TRP A 210 5.76 12.75 3.62
CA TRP A 210 5.79 13.80 4.61
C TRP A 210 6.12 15.14 3.95
N ASN A 211 5.24 16.12 4.15
CA ASN A 211 5.52 17.52 3.85
C ASN A 211 5.67 18.25 5.18
N ASN A 212 6.91 18.53 5.57
CA ASN A 212 7.27 18.86 6.94
C ASN A 212 6.78 17.74 7.89
N ASP A 213 5.92 18.07 8.88
CA ASP A 213 5.38 17.13 9.87
C ASP A 213 4.00 16.55 9.47
N ASP A 214 3.50 16.94 8.31
CA ASP A 214 2.18 16.50 7.82
C ASP A 214 2.32 15.23 6.97
N PRO A 215 1.72 14.09 7.39
CA PRO A 215 1.72 12.85 6.62
C PRO A 215 0.66 12.86 5.52
N PHE A 216 0.93 12.15 4.42
CA PHE A 216 0.02 11.92 3.31
C PHE A 216 0.11 10.45 2.89
N LEU A 217 -0.97 9.71 3.06
CA LEU A 217 -1.04 8.29 2.70
C LEU A 217 -1.26 8.14 1.20
N ILE A 218 -0.38 7.35 0.56
CA ILE A 218 -0.40 7.05 -0.86
C ILE A 218 -0.48 5.55 -1.10
N ASP A 219 -0.72 5.15 -2.33
CA ASP A 219 -0.67 3.75 -2.80
C ASP A 219 -1.65 2.79 -2.09
N TRP A 220 -2.93 3.04 -2.28
CA TRP A 220 -4.04 2.29 -1.70
C TRP A 220 -4.34 0.95 -2.39
N GLU A 221 -3.48 0.44 -3.27
CA GLU A 221 -3.76 -0.75 -4.10
C GLU A 221 -4.05 -2.01 -3.27
N ALA A 222 -3.49 -2.13 -2.08
CA ALA A 222 -3.72 -3.24 -1.18
C ALA A 222 -4.98 -3.08 -0.30
N ALA A 223 -5.64 -1.90 -0.33
CA ALA A 223 -6.74 -1.58 0.57
C ALA A 223 -7.89 -2.60 0.51
N GLY A 224 -8.35 -3.02 1.68
CA GLY A 224 -9.38 -4.04 1.82
C GLY A 224 -9.62 -4.42 3.28
N TYR A 225 -10.32 -5.53 3.48
CA TYR A 225 -10.55 -6.05 4.82
C TYR A 225 -9.28 -6.66 5.42
N VAL A 226 -9.07 -6.45 6.71
CA VAL A 226 -7.95 -6.99 7.50
C VAL A 226 -8.36 -7.07 8.97
N ASN A 227 -7.74 -7.97 9.72
CA ASN A 227 -7.87 -7.91 11.18
C ASN A 227 -7.11 -6.69 11.72
N PRO A 228 -7.75 -5.79 12.50
CA PRO A 228 -7.14 -4.53 12.93
C PRO A 228 -5.91 -4.73 13.83
N TYR A 229 -5.85 -5.80 14.60
CA TYR A 229 -4.70 -6.06 15.46
C TYR A 229 -3.53 -6.70 14.71
N GLN A 230 -3.82 -7.50 13.68
CA GLN A 230 -2.80 -8.01 12.76
C GLN A 230 -2.13 -6.83 12.05
N GLU A 231 -2.89 -5.92 11.45
CA GLU A 231 -2.32 -4.77 10.76
C GLU A 231 -1.57 -3.83 11.72
N LEU A 232 -2.06 -3.65 12.96
CA LEU A 232 -1.32 -2.90 13.98
C LEU A 232 0.07 -3.49 14.22
N LEU A 233 0.21 -4.81 14.33
CA LEU A 233 1.50 -5.46 14.52
C LEU A 233 2.40 -5.32 13.29
N GLU A 234 1.84 -5.39 12.08
CA GLU A 234 2.58 -5.17 10.83
C GLU A 234 3.12 -3.73 10.77
N VAL A 235 2.28 -2.74 11.09
CA VAL A 235 2.65 -1.31 11.13
C VAL A 235 3.72 -1.05 12.20
N ILE A 236 3.60 -1.67 13.37
CA ILE A 236 4.65 -1.58 14.41
C ILE A 236 5.98 -2.11 13.88
N ASN A 237 6.00 -3.25 13.19
CA ASN A 237 7.21 -3.80 12.61
C ASN A 237 7.86 -2.88 11.57
N TYR A 238 7.06 -2.14 10.80
CA TYR A 238 7.59 -1.20 9.80
C TYR A 238 8.13 0.10 10.42
N TRP A 239 7.45 0.62 11.44
CA TRP A 239 7.71 1.96 11.96
C TRP A 239 8.55 1.99 13.25
N ALA A 240 8.57 0.90 14.01
CA ALA A 240 9.34 0.81 15.26
C ALA A 240 10.65 0.04 15.09
N ASP A 241 11.11 -0.21 13.87
CA ASP A 241 12.42 -0.78 13.57
C ASP A 241 13.52 0.27 13.82
N ASP A 242 14.54 -0.09 14.60
CA ASP A 242 15.73 0.76 14.89
C ASP A 242 16.72 0.85 13.70
N GLY A 243 16.38 0.29 12.54
CA GLY A 243 17.24 0.18 11.36
C GLY A 243 18.27 -0.96 11.46
N LYS A 244 18.20 -1.79 12.50
CA LYS A 244 19.05 -2.97 12.73
C LYS A 244 18.25 -4.25 12.90
N GLY A 245 16.92 -4.18 12.70
CA GLY A 245 15.99 -5.28 12.87
C GLY A 245 15.58 -5.52 14.33
N ASN A 246 15.76 -4.53 15.21
CA ASN A 246 15.23 -4.61 16.57
C ASN A 246 14.08 -3.60 16.75
N LEU A 247 13.17 -3.93 17.65
CA LEU A 247 12.06 -3.05 18.02
C LEU A 247 12.55 -1.92 18.94
N ASP A 248 12.38 -0.67 18.52
CA ASP A 248 12.54 0.49 19.40
C ASP A 248 11.32 0.63 20.30
N LYS A 249 11.53 0.53 21.61
CA LYS A 249 10.46 0.56 22.59
C LYS A 249 9.73 1.90 22.63
N SER A 250 10.40 3.04 22.40
CA SER A 250 9.76 4.35 22.45
C SER A 250 8.81 4.54 21.25
N TYR A 251 9.22 4.06 20.09
CA TYR A 251 8.40 4.07 18.87
C TYR A 251 7.19 3.14 18.98
N PHE A 252 7.42 1.93 19.52
CA PHE A 252 6.33 1.01 19.84
C PHE A 252 5.29 1.65 20.79
N ASP A 253 5.75 2.20 21.91
CA ASP A 253 4.88 2.82 22.91
C ASP A 253 4.12 4.03 22.29
N ALA A 254 4.75 4.81 21.42
CA ALA A 254 4.12 5.94 20.73
C ALA A 254 2.99 5.49 19.80
N ILE A 255 3.21 4.44 18.98
CA ILE A 255 2.19 3.87 18.10
C ILE A 255 1.01 3.34 18.90
N VAL A 256 1.28 2.46 19.88
CA VAL A 256 0.24 1.79 20.68
C VAL A 256 -0.58 2.80 21.47
N LYS A 257 0.05 3.79 22.09
CA LYS A 257 -0.62 4.85 22.84
C LYS A 257 -1.52 5.70 21.93
N ALA A 258 -1.05 6.05 20.74
CA ALA A 258 -1.81 6.87 19.80
C ALA A 258 -2.99 6.08 19.22
N TYR A 259 -2.78 4.84 18.80
CA TYR A 259 -3.80 3.91 18.31
C TYR A 259 -4.89 3.66 19.37
N GLY A 260 -4.51 3.47 20.63
CA GLY A 260 -5.42 3.24 21.75
C GLY A 260 -6.36 4.40 22.09
N LYS A 261 -6.18 5.57 21.50
CA LYS A 261 -7.18 6.68 21.61
C LYS A 261 -8.47 6.38 20.83
N HIS A 262 -8.40 5.53 19.82
CA HIS A 262 -9.48 5.23 18.89
C HIS A 262 -9.98 3.80 18.99
N MET A 263 -9.11 2.85 19.33
CA MET A 263 -9.38 1.42 19.38
C MET A 263 -9.10 0.86 20.77
N ASN A 264 -9.98 -0.01 21.25
CA ASN A 264 -9.77 -0.69 22.53
C ASN A 264 -8.70 -1.78 22.38
N LEU A 265 -7.67 -1.73 23.22
CA LEU A 265 -6.57 -2.71 23.27
C LEU A 265 -6.69 -3.67 24.47
N ALA A 266 -7.78 -3.59 25.23
CA ALA A 266 -8.03 -4.44 26.40
C ALA A 266 -8.87 -5.67 26.04
#